data_9263347b348a5c69b3a8fa1e4691fa73
#
_entry.id   9263347b348a5c69b3a8fa1e4691fa73
#
_cell.length_a   1.000
_cell.length_b   1.000
_cell.length_c   1.000
_cell.angle_alpha   90.00
_cell.angle_beta   90.00
_cell.angle_gamma   90.00
#
_symmetry.space_group_name_H-M   'P 1'
#
loop_
_entity.id
_entity.type
_entity.pdbx_description
1 polymer ?
#
loop_
_entity_poly.entity_id
_entity_poly.type
_entity_poly.pdbx_seq_one_letter_code
_entity_poly.pdbx_strand_id
1 'polypeptide(L)'
;MKKTSKALLFSLILHFLMAQSSANAQPAFIRDSLDNYIIKGLKDWNLPGLSVVIVKDGRVVWMKGYGVRDIETKKTVDENTLFMIASNTKLFTGSSMALLEFQKKISLDDPITKYFPAYRLYDSTSTKLVSIRDMLSHRIGTKTFEGDFTFWNTSLSREEIMKRMRYLKPPFHFRQEFGYCNSCFLTAGQVFPVVTGETWEQFVQKNFLSPLGMDHTLVLSTGVADQSNVATPYTTAYTNQITRVPFDNWNNLAPAASIVSSVNDLSHWLLMQLDSGRYNGKQIISWEALQKTRIANSWVRSTLSERYPTHFTGYGLGLFMQDYAGKQVYWHTGGAGGMVSNVCFVPEEKLGIAILTNNDNQGFFEDLRHQILDAYLGVAFINRSQQDLPDFLKETETSFNQRMGWNARVEMHNQPPLTLSAYAGDYTNTLYGKIHISQEKDHLFIQFETKPDLNATLEYMDEGSWLLKYNNVVYGRFSVQFELTGKKVVSLTTQQNPYVEYDPYVFTKAN
;
A
#
# COMPACT_ATOMS: atom_id res chain seq x y z
N MET A 1 -55.84 21.08 36.03
CA MET A 1 -54.84 21.44 35.00
C MET A 1 -53.34 21.21 35.39
N LYS A 2 -52.93 21.06 36.64
CA LYS A 2 -51.50 20.87 37.03
C LYS A 2 -50.99 19.42 36.96
N LYS A 3 -51.87 18.40 36.92
CA LYS A 3 -51.45 16.98 36.84
C LYS A 3 -51.12 16.48 35.44
N THR A 4 -51.72 17.03 34.39
CA THR A 4 -51.53 16.66 32.98
C THR A 4 -50.20 17.20 32.43
N SER A 5 -49.69 18.35 32.89
CA SER A 5 -48.42 18.94 32.48
C SER A 5 -47.20 18.14 32.94
N LYS A 6 -47.25 17.49 34.12
CA LYS A 6 -46.13 16.71 34.66
C LYS A 6 -45.98 15.35 33.95
N ALA A 7 -47.09 14.75 33.57
CA ALA A 7 -47.10 13.49 32.79
C ALA A 7 -46.54 13.67 31.38
N LEU A 8 -46.86 14.78 30.71
CA LEU A 8 -46.36 15.12 29.38
C LEU A 8 -44.85 15.40 29.40
N LEU A 9 -44.38 16.12 30.43
CA LEU A 9 -42.94 16.42 30.60
C LEU A 9 -42.14 15.15 30.88
N PHE A 10 -42.65 14.23 31.70
CA PHE A 10 -42.01 12.96 31.99
C PHE A 10 -41.97 12.02 30.77
N SER A 11 -43.04 12.02 29.96
CA SER A 11 -43.08 11.23 28.69
C SER A 11 -42.09 11.83 27.67
N LEU A 12 -41.96 13.14 27.54
CA LEU A 12 -40.96 13.80 26.67
C LEU A 12 -39.51 13.53 27.11
N ILE A 13 -39.23 13.58 28.42
CA ILE A 13 -37.91 13.25 28.95
C ILE A 13 -37.59 11.77 28.74
N LEU A 14 -38.54 10.85 28.92
CA LEU A 14 -38.35 9.43 28.68
C LEU A 14 -38.12 9.11 27.21
N HIS A 15 -38.86 9.77 26.28
CA HIS A 15 -38.62 9.67 24.85
C HIS A 15 -37.26 10.25 24.43
N PHE A 16 -36.83 11.36 25.05
CA PHE A 16 -35.52 11.95 24.81
C PHE A 16 -34.38 11.07 25.32
N LEU A 17 -34.55 10.45 26.49
CA LEU A 17 -33.60 9.47 27.05
C LEU A 17 -33.56 8.16 26.24
N MET A 18 -34.70 7.68 25.75
CA MET A 18 -34.74 6.51 24.87
C MET A 18 -34.18 6.82 23.47
N ALA A 19 -34.39 8.03 22.94
CA ALA A 19 -33.77 8.45 21.68
C ALA A 19 -32.24 8.63 21.82
N GLN A 20 -31.75 9.07 22.96
CA GLN A 20 -30.29 9.12 23.21
C GLN A 20 -29.67 7.75 23.43
N SER A 21 -30.40 6.78 24.01
CA SER A 21 -29.90 5.41 24.18
C SER A 21 -29.86 4.62 22.86
N SER A 22 -30.79 4.90 21.93
CA SER A 22 -30.76 4.30 20.59
C SER A 22 -29.71 4.92 19.66
N ALA A 23 -29.35 6.19 19.87
CA ALA A 23 -28.31 6.89 19.08
C ALA A 23 -26.87 6.38 19.36
N ASN A 24 -26.66 5.66 20.48
CA ASN A 24 -25.36 5.12 20.90
C ASN A 24 -25.21 3.60 20.74
N ALA A 25 -26.21 2.89 20.24
CA ALA A 25 -26.12 1.45 20.03
C ALA A 25 -25.29 1.15 18.75
N GLN A 26 -24.31 0.25 18.89
CA GLN A 26 -23.59 -0.26 17.73
C GLN A 26 -24.57 -0.91 16.74
N PRO A 27 -24.34 -0.79 15.41
CA PRO A 27 -25.12 -1.51 14.40
C PRO A 27 -25.20 -3.03 14.74
N ALA A 28 -26.34 -3.64 14.50
CA ALA A 28 -26.56 -5.05 14.81
C ALA A 28 -25.50 -5.96 14.20
N PHE A 29 -25.08 -5.68 12.96
CA PHE A 29 -24.01 -6.43 12.30
C PHE A 29 -22.70 -6.39 13.13
N ILE A 30 -22.30 -5.21 13.59
CA ILE A 30 -21.05 -5.05 14.37
C ILE A 30 -21.13 -5.81 15.70
N ARG A 31 -22.26 -5.68 16.40
CA ARG A 31 -22.45 -6.28 17.71
C ARG A 31 -22.61 -7.81 17.66
N ASP A 32 -23.38 -8.33 16.70
CA ASP A 32 -23.87 -9.69 16.73
C ASP A 32 -23.23 -10.61 15.67
N SER A 33 -22.62 -10.05 14.62
CA SER A 33 -22.20 -10.82 13.45
C SER A 33 -20.76 -10.63 13.00
N LEU A 34 -20.09 -9.54 13.41
CA LEU A 34 -18.75 -9.18 12.91
C LEU A 34 -17.70 -10.27 13.23
N ASP A 35 -17.71 -10.84 14.43
CA ASP A 35 -16.79 -11.93 14.79
C ASP A 35 -16.91 -13.12 13.83
N ASN A 36 -18.13 -13.59 13.61
CA ASN A 36 -18.38 -14.73 12.73
C ASN A 36 -18.05 -14.41 11.27
N TYR A 37 -18.33 -13.18 10.82
CA TYR A 37 -17.98 -12.72 9.48
C TYR A 37 -16.47 -12.75 9.26
N ILE A 38 -15.68 -12.27 10.22
CA ILE A 38 -14.21 -12.27 10.14
C ILE A 38 -13.67 -13.71 10.19
N ILE A 39 -14.12 -14.54 11.13
CA ILE A 39 -13.69 -15.93 11.27
C ILE A 39 -13.96 -16.72 9.98
N LYS A 40 -15.14 -16.53 9.37
CA LYS A 40 -15.48 -17.14 8.10
C LYS A 40 -14.59 -16.60 6.97
N GLY A 41 -14.37 -15.29 6.92
CA GLY A 41 -13.51 -14.65 5.93
C GLY A 41 -12.07 -15.16 5.95
N LEU A 42 -11.46 -15.29 7.14
CA LEU A 42 -10.11 -15.88 7.25
C LEU A 42 -10.04 -17.26 6.59
N LYS A 43 -11.04 -18.09 6.82
CA LYS A 43 -11.09 -19.45 6.26
C LYS A 43 -11.31 -19.42 4.75
N ASP A 44 -12.30 -18.68 4.27
CA ASP A 44 -12.71 -18.65 2.86
C ASP A 44 -11.59 -18.06 1.96
N TRP A 45 -10.88 -17.04 2.45
CA TRP A 45 -9.80 -16.35 1.72
C TRP A 45 -8.41 -16.90 2.02
N ASN A 46 -8.31 -18.00 2.76
CA ASN A 46 -7.04 -18.62 3.15
C ASN A 46 -6.07 -17.62 3.80
N LEU A 47 -6.59 -16.82 4.74
CA LEU A 47 -5.87 -15.76 5.43
C LEU A 47 -5.40 -16.22 6.80
N PRO A 48 -4.07 -16.28 7.09
CA PRO A 48 -3.57 -16.80 8.37
C PRO A 48 -4.00 -15.97 9.57
N GLY A 49 -3.93 -14.65 9.46
CA GLY A 49 -4.26 -13.76 10.57
C GLY A 49 -4.63 -12.35 10.14
N LEU A 50 -5.39 -11.70 11.01
CA LEU A 50 -5.90 -10.34 10.81
C LEU A 50 -6.05 -9.67 12.17
N SER A 51 -5.78 -8.35 12.24
CA SER A 51 -6.24 -7.52 13.35
C SER A 51 -7.09 -6.36 12.81
N VAL A 52 -8.10 -5.97 13.60
CA VAL A 52 -9.03 -4.89 13.25
C VAL A 52 -9.33 -4.02 14.45
N VAL A 53 -9.41 -2.70 14.22
CA VAL A 53 -9.94 -1.72 15.17
C VAL A 53 -11.03 -0.89 14.53
N ILE A 54 -12.09 -0.61 15.30
CA ILE A 54 -13.14 0.36 14.96
C ILE A 54 -13.18 1.40 16.07
N VAL A 55 -13.03 2.67 15.66
CA VAL A 55 -13.19 3.84 16.51
C VAL A 55 -14.52 4.51 16.16
N LYS A 56 -15.32 4.84 17.16
CA LYS A 56 -16.61 5.53 16.98
C LYS A 56 -16.86 6.51 18.13
N ASP A 57 -17.23 7.74 17.79
CA ASP A 57 -17.59 8.78 18.77
C ASP A 57 -16.50 9.02 19.84
N GLY A 58 -15.25 9.09 19.39
CA GLY A 58 -14.09 9.40 20.23
C GLY A 58 -13.59 8.25 21.11
N ARG A 59 -14.00 7.01 20.87
CA ARG A 59 -13.55 5.84 21.61
C ARG A 59 -13.38 4.62 20.72
N VAL A 60 -12.55 3.70 21.13
CA VAL A 60 -12.46 2.36 20.56
C VAL A 60 -13.72 1.58 20.93
N VAL A 61 -14.45 1.08 19.93
CA VAL A 61 -15.69 0.30 20.13
C VAL A 61 -15.50 -1.18 19.72
N TRP A 62 -14.45 -1.47 18.98
CA TRP A 62 -14.02 -2.83 18.62
C TRP A 62 -12.52 -2.85 18.40
N MET A 63 -11.82 -3.80 18.99
CA MET A 63 -10.39 -4.02 18.75
C MET A 63 -10.07 -5.47 19.06
N LYS A 64 -9.61 -6.21 18.01
CA LYS A 64 -9.36 -7.64 18.18
C LYS A 64 -8.43 -8.19 17.11
N GLY A 65 -7.58 -9.16 17.49
CA GLY A 65 -6.84 -10.03 16.60
C GLY A 65 -7.56 -11.34 16.33
N TYR A 66 -7.34 -11.90 15.16
CA TYR A 66 -7.93 -13.16 14.69
C TYR A 66 -6.88 -14.02 14.01
N GLY A 67 -7.00 -15.33 14.12
CA GLY A 67 -6.08 -16.28 13.52
C GLY A 67 -4.68 -16.24 14.12
N VAL A 68 -3.67 -16.53 13.30
CA VAL A 68 -2.27 -16.66 13.73
C VAL A 68 -1.37 -15.66 13.05
N ARG A 69 -0.45 -15.07 13.83
CA ARG A 69 0.62 -14.22 13.29
C ARG A 69 1.75 -15.03 12.65
N ASP A 70 1.84 -16.32 13.02
CA ASP A 70 2.81 -17.24 12.46
C ASP A 70 2.22 -18.65 12.39
N ILE A 71 2.21 -19.25 11.17
CA ILE A 71 1.57 -20.56 10.93
C ILE A 71 2.37 -21.74 11.47
N GLU A 72 3.69 -21.58 11.66
CA GLU A 72 4.55 -22.63 12.18
C GLU A 72 4.45 -22.72 13.70
N THR A 73 4.59 -21.58 14.37
CA THR A 73 4.56 -21.50 15.84
C THR A 73 3.15 -21.45 16.42
N LYS A 74 2.12 -21.24 15.60
CA LYS A 74 0.72 -21.07 15.98
C LYS A 74 0.46 -19.92 16.96
N LYS A 75 1.38 -18.96 17.08
CA LYS A 75 1.18 -17.76 17.87
C LYS A 75 0.03 -16.94 17.31
N THR A 76 -0.90 -16.53 18.15
CA THR A 76 -2.10 -15.79 17.74
C THR A 76 -1.80 -14.33 17.43
N VAL A 77 -2.62 -13.73 16.55
CA VAL A 77 -2.68 -12.28 16.37
C VAL A 77 -3.41 -11.66 17.56
N ASP A 78 -2.90 -10.56 18.08
CA ASP A 78 -3.57 -9.70 19.07
C ASP A 78 -3.59 -8.24 18.58
N GLU A 79 -4.13 -7.33 19.39
CA GLU A 79 -4.24 -5.91 19.08
C GLU A 79 -2.91 -5.17 18.99
N ASN A 80 -1.85 -5.72 19.59
CA ASN A 80 -0.50 -5.17 19.60
C ASN A 80 0.42 -5.85 18.57
N THR A 81 -0.07 -6.85 17.85
CA THR A 81 0.71 -7.51 16.80
C THR A 81 1.07 -6.49 15.71
N LEU A 82 2.36 -6.39 15.41
CA LEU A 82 2.91 -5.49 14.43
C LEU A 82 2.77 -6.04 13.01
N PHE A 83 2.40 -5.16 12.08
CA PHE A 83 2.35 -5.43 10.64
C PHE A 83 3.04 -4.29 9.90
N MET A 84 3.65 -4.58 8.76
CA MET A 84 4.08 -3.55 7.83
C MET A 84 2.85 -2.86 7.26
N ILE A 85 2.64 -1.57 7.58
CA ILE A 85 1.47 -0.83 7.11
C ILE A 85 1.68 -0.22 5.72
N ALA A 86 2.88 -0.36 5.18
CA ALA A 86 3.24 0.02 3.82
C ALA A 86 2.76 1.45 3.49
N SER A 87 2.04 1.61 2.39
CA SER A 87 1.60 2.93 1.90
C SER A 87 0.67 3.71 2.85
N ASN A 88 0.14 3.11 3.93
CA ASN A 88 -0.48 3.89 5.00
C ASN A 88 0.52 4.86 5.67
N THR A 89 1.83 4.65 5.50
CA THR A 89 2.91 5.62 5.84
C THR A 89 2.68 7.00 5.23
N LYS A 90 2.08 7.07 4.04
CA LYS A 90 1.80 8.33 3.33
C LYS A 90 0.85 9.26 4.08
N LEU A 91 -0.04 8.70 4.92
CA LEU A 91 -0.89 9.48 5.83
C LEU A 91 -0.06 10.35 6.79
N PHE A 92 1.03 9.78 7.32
CA PHE A 92 1.96 10.46 8.21
C PHE A 92 2.81 11.48 7.45
N THR A 93 3.29 11.13 6.27
CA THR A 93 4.10 12.03 5.42
C THR A 93 3.30 13.24 4.96
N GLY A 94 2.07 13.04 4.48
CA GLY A 94 1.18 14.13 4.07
C GLY A 94 0.84 15.06 5.23
N SER A 95 0.50 14.50 6.41
CA SER A 95 0.24 15.27 7.62
C SER A 95 1.48 16.05 8.09
N SER A 96 2.67 15.44 8.00
CA SER A 96 3.94 16.08 8.35
C SER A 96 4.27 17.26 7.43
N MET A 97 4.03 17.13 6.13
CA MET A 97 4.22 18.23 5.17
C MET A 97 3.22 19.36 5.38
N ALA A 98 1.96 19.04 5.66
CA ALA A 98 0.95 20.04 6.01
C ALA A 98 1.30 20.79 7.30
N LEU A 99 1.92 20.11 8.28
CA LEU A 99 2.42 20.73 9.50
C LEU A 99 3.60 21.68 9.22
N LEU A 100 4.55 21.30 8.34
CA LEU A 100 5.66 22.18 7.94
C LEU A 100 5.17 23.45 7.24
N GLU A 101 4.14 23.35 6.39
CA GLU A 101 3.54 24.53 5.75
C GLU A 101 2.83 25.43 6.80
N PHE A 102 2.08 24.84 7.74
CA PHE A 102 1.47 25.61 8.84
C PHE A 102 2.52 26.33 9.68
N GLN A 103 3.68 25.70 9.91
CA GLN A 103 4.83 26.31 10.60
C GLN A 103 5.59 27.32 9.73
N LYS A 104 5.14 27.60 8.49
CA LYS A 104 5.77 28.51 7.51
C LYS A 104 7.22 28.15 7.16
N LYS A 105 7.59 26.87 7.28
CA LYS A 105 8.92 26.37 6.89
C LYS A 105 9.02 26.08 5.41
N ILE A 106 7.89 25.76 4.78
CA ILE A 106 7.74 25.51 3.35
C ILE A 106 6.43 26.14 2.85
N SER A 107 6.26 26.22 1.53
CA SER A 107 4.97 26.20 0.86
C SER A 107 4.80 24.87 0.14
N LEU A 108 3.62 24.24 0.22
CA LEU A 108 3.34 23.03 -0.58
C LEU A 108 3.46 23.28 -2.09
N ASP A 109 3.36 24.53 -2.51
CA ASP A 109 3.52 24.95 -3.91
C ASP A 109 4.96 25.36 -4.27
N ASP A 110 5.91 25.27 -3.33
CA ASP A 110 7.34 25.45 -3.63
C ASP A 110 7.80 24.40 -4.65
N PRO A 111 8.53 24.82 -5.69
CA PRO A 111 9.12 23.87 -6.63
C PRO A 111 10.22 23.03 -5.94
N ILE A 112 10.27 21.75 -6.28
CA ILE A 112 11.28 20.82 -5.73
C ILE A 112 12.70 21.31 -5.96
N THR A 113 12.93 21.97 -7.10
CA THR A 113 14.24 22.55 -7.45
C THR A 113 14.70 23.66 -6.51
N LYS A 114 13.81 24.25 -5.70
CA LYS A 114 14.18 25.18 -4.60
C LYS A 114 15.04 24.49 -3.54
N TYR A 115 14.72 23.24 -3.24
CA TYR A 115 15.41 22.42 -2.21
C TYR A 115 16.54 21.59 -2.80
N PHE A 116 16.33 21.12 -4.05
CA PHE A 116 17.28 20.27 -4.77
C PHE A 116 17.55 20.84 -6.18
N PRO A 117 18.48 21.80 -6.33
CA PRO A 117 18.74 22.48 -7.61
C PRO A 117 19.16 21.53 -8.74
N ALA A 118 19.73 20.36 -8.42
CA ALA A 118 20.12 19.33 -9.38
C ALA A 118 18.99 18.35 -9.74
N TYR A 119 17.83 18.41 -9.07
CA TYR A 119 16.69 17.53 -9.33
C TYR A 119 16.15 17.72 -10.75
N ARG A 120 15.86 16.62 -11.41
CA ARG A 120 15.32 16.63 -12.80
C ARG A 120 14.27 15.54 -12.94
N LEU A 121 13.18 15.87 -13.64
CA LEU A 121 12.27 14.93 -14.27
C LEU A 121 12.64 14.74 -15.74
N TYR A 122 11.92 13.90 -16.47
CA TYR A 122 12.20 13.58 -17.87
C TYR A 122 12.28 14.82 -18.77
N ASP A 123 11.37 15.76 -18.60
CA ASP A 123 11.35 17.01 -19.36
C ASP A 123 11.64 18.24 -18.49
N SER A 124 12.12 19.30 -19.15
CA SER A 124 12.55 20.53 -18.47
C SER A 124 11.39 21.37 -17.93
N THR A 125 10.20 21.27 -18.53
CA THR A 125 9.01 22.02 -18.08
C THR A 125 8.47 21.44 -16.80
N SER A 126 8.23 20.12 -16.76
CA SER A 126 7.82 19.41 -15.55
C SER A 126 8.84 19.59 -14.43
N THR A 127 10.15 19.56 -14.75
CA THR A 127 11.23 19.82 -13.77
C THR A 127 11.10 21.18 -13.09
N LYS A 128 10.77 22.23 -13.85
CA LYS A 128 10.65 23.60 -13.32
C LYS A 128 9.37 23.80 -12.49
N LEU A 129 8.30 23.10 -12.85
CA LEU A 129 6.96 23.31 -12.31
C LEU A 129 6.61 22.38 -11.14
N VAL A 130 7.29 21.22 -11.03
CA VAL A 130 6.94 20.22 -10.03
C VAL A 130 7.11 20.75 -8.61
N SER A 131 6.03 20.73 -7.84
CA SER A 131 5.97 21.19 -6.46
C SER A 131 5.90 20.03 -5.47
N ILE A 132 6.06 20.32 -4.16
CA ILE A 132 5.82 19.36 -3.08
C ILE A 132 4.40 18.81 -3.18
N ARG A 133 3.41 19.64 -3.45
CA ARG A 133 2.00 19.24 -3.65
C ARG A 133 1.85 18.23 -4.77
N ASP A 134 2.51 18.42 -5.91
CA ASP A 134 2.46 17.51 -7.04
C ASP A 134 3.03 16.15 -6.69
N MET A 135 4.11 16.12 -5.91
CA MET A 135 4.73 14.89 -5.40
C MET A 135 3.79 14.12 -4.48
N LEU A 136 3.13 14.82 -3.52
CA LEU A 136 2.22 14.21 -2.54
C LEU A 136 0.86 13.83 -3.11
N SER A 137 0.54 14.26 -4.33
CA SER A 137 -0.76 13.98 -4.97
C SER A 137 -0.67 13.18 -6.26
N HIS A 138 0.50 12.59 -6.54
CA HIS A 138 0.68 11.64 -7.64
C HIS A 138 0.28 12.18 -9.03
N ARG A 139 0.66 13.42 -9.37
CA ARG A 139 0.24 14.06 -10.63
C ARG A 139 1.39 14.58 -11.49
N ILE A 140 2.52 13.89 -11.46
CA ILE A 140 3.70 14.28 -12.26
C ILE A 140 3.66 13.74 -13.71
N GLY A 141 2.62 12.96 -14.08
CA GLY A 141 2.41 12.43 -15.44
C GLY A 141 2.93 11.00 -15.66
N THR A 142 3.52 10.36 -14.66
CA THR A 142 3.96 8.96 -14.72
C THR A 142 2.77 8.00 -14.67
N LYS A 143 2.98 6.75 -15.08
CA LYS A 143 2.05 5.66 -14.77
C LYS A 143 2.10 5.31 -13.28
N THR A 144 1.06 4.62 -12.82
CA THR A 144 1.06 4.01 -11.48
C THR A 144 2.17 2.96 -11.38
N PHE A 145 2.96 3.04 -10.29
CA PHE A 145 4.09 2.16 -9.94
C PHE A 145 5.30 2.23 -10.90
N GLU A 146 5.35 3.19 -11.82
CA GLU A 146 6.48 3.32 -12.75
C GLU A 146 7.79 3.56 -11.97
N GLY A 147 8.76 2.67 -12.19
CA GLY A 147 10.08 2.66 -11.53
C GLY A 147 10.15 1.86 -10.23
N ASP A 148 9.05 1.35 -9.70
CA ASP A 148 9.03 0.68 -8.40
C ASP A 148 9.85 -0.63 -8.38
N PHE A 149 9.90 -1.36 -9.50
CA PHE A 149 10.81 -2.52 -9.59
C PHE A 149 12.28 -2.14 -9.39
N THR A 150 12.68 -0.93 -9.81
CA THR A 150 14.03 -0.42 -9.56
C THR A 150 14.20 0.00 -8.09
N PHE A 151 13.17 0.61 -7.48
CA PHE A 151 13.27 1.34 -6.22
C PHE A 151 12.90 0.52 -4.97
N TRP A 152 12.11 -0.55 -5.11
CA TRP A 152 11.76 -1.43 -3.99
C TRP A 152 12.90 -2.37 -3.63
N ASN A 153 13.11 -2.62 -2.32
CA ASN A 153 14.12 -3.58 -1.82
C ASN A 153 15.46 -3.44 -2.57
N THR A 154 15.93 -2.21 -2.72
CA THR A 154 17.12 -1.88 -3.51
C THR A 154 18.27 -1.40 -2.64
N SER A 155 19.50 -1.59 -3.08
CA SER A 155 20.70 -1.02 -2.49
C SER A 155 20.95 0.44 -2.91
N LEU A 156 20.13 1.00 -3.81
CA LEU A 156 20.24 2.41 -4.22
C LEU A 156 20.02 3.33 -3.03
N SER A 157 20.82 4.37 -2.91
CA SER A 157 20.58 5.44 -1.94
C SER A 157 19.34 6.26 -2.33
N ARG A 158 18.78 7.00 -1.37
CA ARG A 158 17.67 7.94 -1.62
C ARG A 158 18.02 8.96 -2.70
N GLU A 159 19.25 9.45 -2.70
CA GLU A 159 19.74 10.39 -3.72
C GLU A 159 19.78 9.75 -5.11
N GLU A 160 20.26 8.51 -5.23
CA GLU A 160 20.28 7.78 -6.49
C GLU A 160 18.86 7.52 -7.03
N ILE A 161 17.91 7.18 -6.17
CA ILE A 161 16.49 7.03 -6.56
C ILE A 161 15.98 8.36 -7.11
N MET A 162 16.18 9.47 -6.40
CA MET A 162 15.78 10.81 -6.86
C MET A 162 16.43 11.20 -8.20
N LYS A 163 17.70 10.85 -8.41
CA LYS A 163 18.39 11.07 -9.70
C LYS A 163 17.79 10.23 -10.83
N ARG A 164 17.37 8.99 -10.56
CA ARG A 164 16.81 8.09 -11.57
C ARG A 164 15.41 8.46 -12.02
N MET A 165 14.66 9.26 -11.24
CA MET A 165 13.34 9.75 -11.65
C MET A 165 13.36 10.52 -13.01
N ARG A 166 14.50 11.06 -13.42
CA ARG A 166 14.66 11.67 -14.76
C ARG A 166 14.48 10.71 -15.93
N TYR A 167 14.55 9.42 -15.68
CA TYR A 167 14.42 8.38 -16.71
C TYR A 167 12.98 7.83 -16.80
N LEU A 168 12.10 8.21 -15.87
CA LEU A 168 10.68 7.90 -15.93
C LEU A 168 10.06 8.76 -17.04
N LYS A 169 9.74 8.13 -18.18
CA LYS A 169 9.17 8.82 -19.34
C LYS A 169 7.65 8.91 -19.19
N PRO A 170 7.09 10.08 -18.84
CA PRO A 170 5.67 10.18 -18.57
C PRO A 170 4.85 9.98 -19.84
N PRO A 171 3.84 9.11 -19.86
CA PRO A 171 2.91 8.97 -20.99
C PRO A 171 1.84 10.05 -20.99
N PHE A 172 1.62 10.73 -19.86
CA PHE A 172 0.61 11.77 -19.67
C PHE A 172 1.26 13.14 -19.51
N HIS A 173 0.51 14.19 -19.84
CA HIS A 173 0.98 15.55 -19.57
C HIS A 173 1.03 15.81 -18.05
N PHE A 174 1.92 16.68 -17.66
CA PHE A 174 2.09 17.11 -16.27
C PHE A 174 0.76 17.60 -15.66
N ARG A 175 0.36 17.07 -14.51
CA ARG A 175 -0.90 17.33 -13.79
C ARG A 175 -2.18 16.87 -14.50
N GLN A 176 -2.11 16.12 -15.58
CA GLN A 176 -3.28 15.66 -16.32
C GLN A 176 -3.93 14.44 -15.66
N GLU A 177 -3.12 13.44 -15.34
CA GLU A 177 -3.60 12.15 -14.85
C GLU A 177 -3.00 11.83 -13.47
N PHE A 178 -3.71 10.98 -12.74
CA PHE A 178 -3.21 10.36 -11.52
C PHE A 178 -2.29 9.19 -11.89
N GLY A 179 -1.04 9.21 -11.40
CA GLY A 179 -0.09 8.12 -11.55
C GLY A 179 0.64 7.88 -10.22
N TYR A 180 0.25 6.84 -9.50
CA TYR A 180 0.76 6.56 -8.16
C TYR A 180 2.28 6.34 -8.18
N CYS A 181 3.04 7.16 -7.47
CA CYS A 181 4.50 7.22 -7.54
C CYS A 181 5.13 7.23 -6.14
N ASN A 182 5.77 6.14 -5.73
CA ASN A 182 6.42 6.01 -4.42
C ASN A 182 7.65 6.89 -4.29
N SER A 183 8.47 7.02 -5.35
CA SER A 183 9.65 7.89 -5.37
C SER A 183 9.31 9.38 -5.23
N CYS A 184 8.09 9.79 -5.55
CA CYS A 184 7.59 11.15 -5.28
C CYS A 184 7.50 11.43 -3.78
N PHE A 185 6.97 10.49 -3.00
CA PHE A 185 6.91 10.61 -1.53
C PHE A 185 8.30 10.57 -0.90
N LEU A 186 9.21 9.76 -1.44
CA LEU A 186 10.61 9.81 -1.05
C LEU A 186 11.17 11.23 -1.26
N THR A 187 11.02 11.78 -2.48
CA THR A 187 11.55 13.12 -2.84
C THR A 187 10.99 14.20 -1.91
N ALA A 188 9.68 14.19 -1.64
CA ALA A 188 9.06 15.08 -0.66
C ALA A 188 9.67 14.89 0.73
N GLY A 189 9.86 13.64 1.18
CA GLY A 189 10.46 13.33 2.47
C GLY A 189 11.90 13.83 2.65
N GLN A 190 12.66 13.97 1.55
CA GLN A 190 14.01 14.52 1.63
C GLN A 190 14.03 16.06 1.83
N VAL A 191 12.88 16.75 1.77
CA VAL A 191 12.79 18.19 2.12
C VAL A 191 12.96 18.41 3.63
N PHE A 192 12.57 17.44 4.50
CA PHE A 192 12.66 17.58 5.96
C PHE A 192 14.07 17.96 6.44
N PRO A 193 15.14 17.22 6.14
CA PRO A 193 16.48 17.58 6.62
C PRO A 193 16.94 18.96 6.09
N VAL A 194 16.49 19.37 4.92
CA VAL A 194 16.87 20.68 4.34
C VAL A 194 16.26 21.84 5.13
N VAL A 195 15.00 21.71 5.60
CA VAL A 195 14.27 22.84 6.21
C VAL A 195 14.21 22.77 7.73
N THR A 196 14.45 21.60 8.33
CA THR A 196 14.38 21.41 9.79
C THR A 196 15.68 20.98 10.43
N GLY A 197 16.62 20.42 9.67
CA GLY A 197 17.82 19.73 10.18
C GLY A 197 17.49 18.32 10.75
N GLU A 198 16.24 17.89 10.77
CA GLU A 198 15.80 16.58 11.23
C GLU A 198 15.43 15.69 10.02
N THR A 199 15.71 14.40 10.08
CA THR A 199 15.23 13.46 9.04
C THR A 199 13.71 13.33 9.09
N TRP A 200 13.08 12.80 8.03
CA TRP A 200 11.64 12.51 8.01
C TRP A 200 11.26 11.58 9.18
N GLU A 201 12.08 10.57 9.45
CA GLU A 201 11.87 9.62 10.54
C GLU A 201 11.85 10.31 11.92
N GLN A 202 12.83 11.17 12.16
CA GLN A 202 12.91 11.94 13.41
C GLN A 202 11.71 12.87 13.56
N PHE A 203 11.30 13.51 12.46
CA PHE A 203 10.15 14.42 12.47
C PHE A 203 8.83 13.67 12.77
N VAL A 204 8.58 12.53 12.12
CA VAL A 204 7.38 11.70 12.37
C VAL A 204 7.37 11.18 13.80
N GLN A 205 8.48 10.63 14.27
CA GLN A 205 8.61 10.13 15.65
C GLN A 205 8.28 11.22 16.67
N LYS A 206 8.89 12.40 16.52
CA LYS A 206 8.76 13.52 17.47
C LYS A 206 7.38 14.18 17.46
N ASN A 207 6.79 14.39 16.28
CA ASN A 207 5.58 15.20 16.14
C ASN A 207 4.30 14.37 16.12
N PHE A 208 4.37 13.06 15.86
CA PHE A 208 3.20 12.18 15.77
C PHE A 208 3.30 10.96 16.69
N LEU A 209 4.29 10.06 16.50
CA LEU A 209 4.27 8.78 17.20
C LEU A 209 4.38 8.97 18.71
N SER A 210 5.38 9.71 19.19
CA SER A 210 5.56 9.94 20.63
C SER A 210 4.40 10.71 21.28
N PRO A 211 3.88 11.82 20.70
CA PRO A 211 2.74 12.53 21.28
C PRO A 211 1.42 11.75 21.26
N LEU A 212 1.26 10.81 20.32
CA LEU A 212 0.10 9.93 20.24
C LEU A 212 0.24 8.69 21.14
N GLY A 213 1.42 8.42 21.72
CA GLY A 213 1.68 7.19 22.47
C GLY A 213 1.65 5.95 21.58
N MET A 214 2.10 6.07 20.31
CA MET A 214 2.27 4.95 19.39
C MET A 214 3.62 4.26 19.63
N ASP A 215 3.78 3.73 20.84
CA ASP A 215 5.09 3.35 21.39
C ASP A 215 5.66 2.05 20.79
N HIS A 216 4.83 1.22 20.16
CA HIS A 216 5.25 -0.01 19.48
C HIS A 216 5.50 0.21 17.97
N THR A 217 5.09 1.36 17.43
CA THR A 217 5.23 1.67 16.01
C THR A 217 6.68 1.97 15.64
N LEU A 218 7.19 1.28 14.62
CA LEU A 218 8.50 1.52 14.04
C LEU A 218 8.37 2.43 12.82
N VAL A 219 9.16 3.48 12.75
CA VAL A 219 9.19 4.40 11.59
C VAL A 219 9.86 3.76 10.38
N LEU A 220 10.84 2.89 10.62
CA LEU A 220 11.59 2.15 9.60
C LEU A 220 11.27 0.65 9.67
N SER A 221 11.39 -0.04 8.53
CA SER A 221 11.23 -1.49 8.47
C SER A 221 12.45 -2.26 9.02
N THR A 222 13.59 -1.59 9.24
CA THR A 222 14.76 -2.22 9.88
C THR A 222 14.40 -2.72 11.27
N GLY A 223 14.79 -3.95 11.59
CA GLY A 223 14.54 -4.58 12.89
C GLY A 223 13.11 -5.08 13.08
N VAL A 224 12.25 -5.05 12.06
CA VAL A 224 10.90 -5.61 12.14
C VAL A 224 10.92 -7.10 12.47
N ALA A 225 11.83 -7.86 11.88
CA ALA A 225 11.96 -9.30 12.12
C ALA A 225 12.38 -9.65 13.55
N ASP A 226 13.01 -8.72 14.26
CA ASP A 226 13.50 -8.91 15.64
C ASP A 226 12.41 -8.63 16.70
N GLN A 227 11.24 -8.13 16.26
CA GLN A 227 10.13 -7.83 17.17
C GLN A 227 9.48 -9.11 17.67
N SER A 228 9.25 -9.18 18.98
CA SER A 228 8.66 -10.36 19.64
C SER A 228 7.19 -10.60 19.25
N ASN A 229 6.47 -9.54 18.89
CA ASN A 229 5.05 -9.57 18.51
C ASN A 229 4.84 -8.98 17.11
N VAL A 230 5.40 -9.61 16.11
CA VAL A 230 5.23 -9.24 14.69
C VAL A 230 4.57 -10.38 13.92
N ALA A 231 3.73 -10.04 12.96
CA ALA A 231 3.14 -11.00 12.04
C ALA A 231 4.16 -11.41 10.98
N THR A 232 4.26 -12.70 10.72
CA THR A 232 5.06 -13.25 9.63
C THR A 232 4.34 -12.99 8.30
N PRO A 233 5.02 -12.47 7.27
CA PRO A 233 4.41 -12.20 5.98
C PRO A 233 4.23 -13.48 5.16
N TYR A 234 3.05 -13.64 4.55
CA TYR A 234 2.70 -14.78 3.71
C TYR A 234 2.07 -14.35 2.39
N THR A 235 2.26 -15.16 1.37
CA THR A 235 1.56 -15.01 0.09
C THR A 235 0.98 -16.33 -0.39
N THR A 236 -0.08 -16.24 -1.18
CA THR A 236 -0.60 -17.33 -2.02
C THR A 236 -0.43 -17.01 -3.51
N ALA A 237 0.06 -15.80 -3.84
CA ALA A 237 0.35 -15.41 -5.21
C ALA A 237 1.52 -16.25 -5.78
N TYR A 238 1.37 -16.71 -7.00
CA TYR A 238 2.38 -17.52 -7.70
C TYR A 238 2.78 -18.82 -7.00
N THR A 239 2.05 -19.24 -5.97
CA THR A 239 2.26 -20.48 -5.21
C THR A 239 0.98 -21.30 -5.16
N ASN A 240 1.08 -22.56 -4.72
CA ASN A 240 -0.07 -23.45 -4.60
C ASN A 240 -0.58 -23.57 -3.16
N GLN A 241 0.12 -22.92 -2.23
CA GLN A 241 -0.13 -22.95 -0.80
C GLN A 241 0.37 -21.67 -0.15
N ILE A 242 -0.07 -21.41 1.07
CA ILE A 242 0.46 -20.30 1.86
C ILE A 242 1.97 -20.44 2.00
N THR A 243 2.70 -19.45 1.53
CA THR A 243 4.16 -19.44 1.51
C THR A 243 4.67 -18.22 2.27
N ARG A 244 5.59 -18.47 3.21
CA ARG A 244 6.30 -17.39 3.91
C ARG A 244 7.19 -16.63 2.92
N VAL A 245 7.20 -15.31 3.03
CA VAL A 245 8.09 -14.44 2.26
C VAL A 245 8.96 -13.58 3.19
N PRO A 246 10.09 -13.04 2.72
CA PRO A 246 10.89 -12.14 3.54
C PRO A 246 10.15 -10.82 3.81
N PHE A 247 10.49 -10.15 4.92
CA PHE A 247 10.07 -8.78 5.16
C PHE A 247 10.70 -7.84 4.14
N ASP A 248 9.92 -6.90 3.62
CA ASP A 248 10.44 -5.86 2.74
C ASP A 248 11.33 -4.87 3.50
N ASN A 249 12.40 -4.41 2.84
CA ASN A 249 13.25 -3.34 3.32
C ASN A 249 12.99 -2.07 2.49
N TRP A 250 12.19 -1.15 3.03
CA TRP A 250 11.80 0.08 2.33
C TRP A 250 12.45 1.34 2.92
N ASN A 251 13.57 1.21 3.60
CA ASN A 251 14.20 2.37 4.24
C ASN A 251 14.66 3.46 3.26
N ASN A 252 14.96 3.08 2.02
CA ASN A 252 15.23 4.04 0.93
C ASN A 252 13.95 4.71 0.39
N LEU A 253 12.78 4.10 0.59
CA LEU A 253 11.49 4.69 0.27
C LEU A 253 10.70 5.05 1.54
N ALA A 254 11.36 5.23 2.68
CA ALA A 254 10.73 5.35 3.99
C ALA A 254 9.51 6.29 4.02
N PRO A 255 9.56 7.52 3.49
CA PRO A 255 8.39 8.40 3.48
C PRO A 255 7.18 7.88 2.71
N ALA A 256 7.35 6.86 1.88
CA ALA A 256 6.29 6.23 1.11
C ALA A 256 5.70 4.99 1.78
N ALA A 257 6.51 4.20 2.57
CA ALA A 257 6.06 2.84 2.87
C ALA A 257 6.64 2.16 4.14
N SER A 258 7.57 2.77 4.90
CA SER A 258 8.38 2.03 5.86
C SER A 258 7.75 1.75 7.23
N ILE A 259 6.66 2.41 7.60
CA ILE A 259 6.08 2.29 8.95
C ILE A 259 5.56 0.87 9.19
N VAL A 260 5.87 0.37 10.40
CA VAL A 260 5.35 -0.90 10.93
C VAL A 260 4.54 -0.56 12.18
N SER A 261 3.28 -1.01 12.26
CA SER A 261 2.39 -0.60 13.35
C SER A 261 1.39 -1.71 13.72
N SER A 262 0.65 -1.50 14.81
CA SER A 262 -0.44 -2.33 15.29
C SER A 262 -1.79 -1.60 15.19
N VAL A 263 -2.91 -2.33 15.29
CA VAL A 263 -4.22 -1.68 15.34
C VAL A 263 -4.43 -0.89 16.62
N ASN A 264 -3.76 -1.25 17.72
CA ASN A 264 -3.77 -0.46 18.95
C ASN A 264 -3.17 0.93 18.71
N ASP A 265 -1.95 1.01 18.20
CA ASP A 265 -1.29 2.29 17.90
C ASP A 265 -2.05 3.09 16.82
N LEU A 266 -2.53 2.43 15.76
CA LEU A 266 -3.33 3.08 14.73
C LEU A 266 -4.67 3.62 15.24
N SER A 267 -5.21 3.07 16.33
CA SER A 267 -6.42 3.63 16.98
C SER A 267 -6.18 5.05 17.49
N HIS A 268 -4.99 5.34 18.03
CA HIS A 268 -4.60 6.68 18.49
C HIS A 268 -4.51 7.67 17.32
N TRP A 269 -3.93 7.22 16.19
CA TRP A 269 -3.93 8.00 14.95
C TRP A 269 -5.34 8.30 14.45
N LEU A 270 -6.24 7.30 14.43
CA LEU A 270 -7.63 7.47 14.02
C LEU A 270 -8.39 8.44 14.93
N LEU A 271 -8.22 8.31 16.24
CA LEU A 271 -8.82 9.23 17.22
C LEU A 271 -8.39 10.69 16.95
N MET A 272 -7.08 10.92 16.73
CA MET A 272 -6.56 12.23 16.37
C MET A 272 -7.14 12.76 15.05
N GLN A 273 -7.25 11.91 14.02
CA GLN A 273 -7.84 12.28 12.73
C GLN A 273 -9.30 12.68 12.87
N LEU A 274 -10.06 12.07 13.77
CA LEU A 274 -11.48 12.31 13.99
C LEU A 274 -11.79 13.46 14.94
N ASP A 275 -10.84 13.86 15.79
CA ASP A 275 -10.98 14.99 16.74
C ASP A 275 -10.20 16.23 16.30
N SER A 276 -10.23 16.55 15.00
CA SER A 276 -9.62 17.77 14.45
C SER A 276 -8.15 17.95 14.84
N GLY A 277 -7.41 16.86 14.88
CA GLY A 277 -5.97 16.84 15.19
C GLY A 277 -5.66 16.82 16.69
N ARG A 278 -6.64 16.55 17.56
CA ARG A 278 -6.43 16.40 19.02
C ARG A 278 -6.41 14.93 19.43
N TYR A 279 -5.62 14.64 20.44
CA TYR A 279 -5.60 13.36 21.11
C TYR A 279 -5.41 13.53 22.61
N ASN A 280 -6.25 12.91 23.42
CA ASN A 280 -6.24 13.03 24.90
C ASN A 280 -6.21 14.49 25.38
N GLY A 281 -7.02 15.35 24.74
CA GLY A 281 -7.13 16.80 25.05
C GLY A 281 -5.96 17.67 24.58
N LYS A 282 -4.92 17.11 23.97
CA LYS A 282 -3.77 17.84 23.43
C LYS A 282 -3.90 18.02 21.92
N GLN A 283 -3.56 19.20 21.41
CA GLN A 283 -3.45 19.44 19.98
C GLN A 283 -2.14 18.83 19.46
N ILE A 284 -2.22 17.78 18.63
CA ILE A 284 -1.07 17.13 17.99
C ILE A 284 -0.72 17.86 16.69
N ILE A 285 -1.71 18.12 15.87
CA ILE A 285 -1.60 18.92 14.65
C ILE A 285 -2.79 19.89 14.58
N SER A 286 -2.56 21.14 14.17
CA SER A 286 -3.67 22.09 14.05
C SER A 286 -4.67 21.64 12.98
N TRP A 287 -5.95 21.94 13.18
CA TRP A 287 -6.97 21.66 12.18
C TRP A 287 -6.67 22.34 10.84
N GLU A 288 -6.14 23.56 10.88
CA GLU A 288 -5.74 24.32 9.69
C GLU A 288 -4.68 23.56 8.85
N ALA A 289 -3.75 22.86 9.49
CA ALA A 289 -2.81 22.00 8.80
C ALA A 289 -3.48 20.71 8.33
N LEU A 290 -4.20 20.02 9.22
CA LEU A 290 -4.76 18.70 8.95
C LEU A 290 -5.77 18.71 7.79
N GLN A 291 -6.66 19.72 7.73
CA GLN A 291 -7.65 19.83 6.66
C GLN A 291 -7.02 19.93 5.26
N LYS A 292 -5.79 20.43 5.12
CA LYS A 292 -5.08 20.52 3.83
C LYS A 292 -4.83 19.16 3.22
N THR A 293 -4.65 18.12 4.04
CA THR A 293 -4.47 16.76 3.56
C THR A 293 -5.72 16.23 2.87
N ARG A 294 -6.89 16.77 3.21
CA ARG A 294 -8.24 16.31 2.81
C ARG A 294 -8.82 17.07 1.62
N ILE A 295 -8.00 17.84 0.91
CA ILE A 295 -8.40 18.56 -0.31
C ILE A 295 -7.96 17.73 -1.50
N ALA A 296 -8.89 17.43 -2.44
CA ALA A 296 -8.57 16.74 -3.67
C ALA A 296 -7.59 17.57 -4.51
N ASN A 297 -6.43 17.00 -4.81
CA ASN A 297 -5.41 17.60 -5.67
C ASN A 297 -5.31 16.87 -7.01
N SER A 298 -5.77 15.63 -7.10
CA SER A 298 -5.91 14.85 -8.32
C SER A 298 -7.17 13.99 -8.27
N TRP A 299 -7.75 13.72 -9.43
CA TRP A 299 -8.89 12.82 -9.58
C TRP A 299 -8.39 11.45 -10.01
N VAL A 300 -8.87 10.40 -9.34
CA VAL A 300 -8.54 8.99 -9.63
C VAL A 300 -9.65 8.38 -10.49
N ARG A 301 -10.90 8.69 -10.17
CA ARG A 301 -12.09 8.24 -10.90
C ARG A 301 -13.23 9.23 -10.70
N SER A 302 -14.01 9.43 -11.77
CA SER A 302 -15.19 10.31 -11.77
C SER A 302 -16.42 9.63 -12.41
N THR A 303 -16.58 8.32 -12.17
CA THR A 303 -17.69 7.53 -12.70
C THR A 303 -18.36 6.77 -11.57
N LEU A 304 -19.70 6.58 -11.68
CA LEU A 304 -20.46 5.75 -10.76
C LEU A 304 -19.81 4.35 -10.65
N SER A 305 -19.63 3.88 -9.44
CA SER A 305 -19.23 2.51 -9.21
C SER A 305 -20.46 1.60 -9.30
N GLU A 306 -20.33 0.52 -10.05
CA GLU A 306 -21.38 -0.52 -10.10
C GLU A 306 -21.49 -1.31 -8.79
N ARG A 307 -20.38 -1.33 -8.02
CA ARG A 307 -20.23 -2.17 -6.84
C ARG A 307 -20.48 -1.43 -5.52
N TYR A 308 -20.18 -0.15 -5.46
CA TYR A 308 -20.23 0.64 -4.24
C TYR A 308 -21.01 1.94 -4.45
N PRO A 309 -21.68 2.49 -3.44
CA PRO A 309 -22.42 3.75 -3.56
C PRO A 309 -21.44 4.95 -3.57
N THR A 310 -20.61 5.03 -4.61
CA THR A 310 -19.59 6.06 -4.82
C THR A 310 -19.54 6.50 -6.27
N HIS A 311 -19.32 7.81 -6.51
CA HIS A 311 -19.23 8.42 -7.84
C HIS A 311 -17.82 8.93 -8.11
N PHE A 312 -17.14 9.47 -7.08
CA PHE A 312 -15.87 10.16 -7.23
C PHE A 312 -14.81 9.56 -6.30
N THR A 313 -13.62 9.41 -6.83
CA THR A 313 -12.44 9.12 -6.03
C THR A 313 -11.36 10.13 -6.39
N GLY A 314 -10.90 10.88 -5.40
CA GLY A 314 -9.80 11.81 -5.51
C GLY A 314 -8.63 11.40 -4.63
N TYR A 315 -7.54 12.16 -4.73
CA TYR A 315 -6.37 12.00 -3.89
C TYR A 315 -5.93 13.36 -3.33
N GLY A 316 -5.72 13.41 -2.03
CA GLY A 316 -5.25 14.58 -1.30
C GLY A 316 -3.73 14.59 -1.14
N LEU A 317 -3.25 14.88 0.08
CA LEU A 317 -1.83 14.76 0.41
C LEU A 317 -1.59 13.45 1.17
N GLY A 318 -1.39 12.37 0.43
CA GLY A 318 -1.10 11.05 1.01
C GLY A 318 -2.33 10.24 1.43
N LEU A 319 -3.53 10.58 0.96
CA LEU A 319 -4.75 9.81 1.22
C LEU A 319 -5.73 9.88 0.05
N PHE A 320 -6.43 8.79 -0.18
CA PHE A 320 -7.59 8.74 -1.04
C PHE A 320 -8.81 9.35 -0.35
N MET A 321 -9.71 9.89 -1.14
CA MET A 321 -11.02 10.38 -0.68
C MET A 321 -12.09 9.98 -1.68
N GLN A 322 -13.27 9.65 -1.18
CA GLN A 322 -14.41 9.31 -2.01
C GLN A 322 -15.71 9.73 -1.32
N ASP A 323 -16.76 9.94 -2.12
CA ASP A 323 -18.11 9.90 -1.60
C ASP A 323 -18.53 8.43 -1.41
N TYR A 324 -19.17 8.11 -0.30
CA TYR A 324 -19.71 6.78 -0.04
C TYR A 324 -21.03 6.92 0.70
N ALA A 325 -22.13 6.49 0.09
CA ALA A 325 -23.48 6.65 0.64
C ALA A 325 -23.78 8.09 1.12
N GLY A 326 -23.31 9.10 0.36
CA GLY A 326 -23.48 10.52 0.67
C GLY A 326 -22.56 11.09 1.75
N LYS A 327 -21.55 10.35 2.20
CA LYS A 327 -20.55 10.79 3.19
C LYS A 327 -19.16 10.86 2.57
N GLN A 328 -18.30 11.75 3.11
CA GLN A 328 -16.89 11.79 2.74
C GLN A 328 -16.10 10.73 3.50
N VAL A 329 -15.54 9.78 2.75
CA VAL A 329 -14.67 8.72 3.28
C VAL A 329 -13.24 8.98 2.85
N TYR A 330 -12.32 8.96 3.82
CA TYR A 330 -10.89 9.09 3.61
C TYR A 330 -10.20 7.77 3.95
N TRP A 331 -9.26 7.34 3.11
CA TRP A 331 -8.62 6.05 3.31
C TRP A 331 -7.27 5.95 2.61
N HIS A 332 -6.49 4.98 3.03
CA HIS A 332 -5.35 4.47 2.26
C HIS A 332 -5.20 2.97 2.47
N THR A 333 -4.73 2.28 1.43
CA THR A 333 -4.33 0.88 1.50
C THR A 333 -2.82 0.80 1.46
N GLY A 334 -2.24 -0.18 2.16
CA GLY A 334 -0.82 -0.48 2.11
C GLY A 334 -0.60 -1.92 1.69
N GLY A 335 0.17 -2.14 0.62
CA GLY A 335 0.60 -3.46 0.17
C GLY A 335 2.10 -3.64 0.42
N ALA A 336 2.47 -4.70 1.13
CA ALA A 336 3.81 -5.19 1.34
C ALA A 336 3.90 -6.64 0.86
N GLY A 337 5.09 -7.11 0.57
CA GLY A 337 5.29 -8.54 0.34
C GLY A 337 4.73 -9.36 1.51
N GLY A 338 3.66 -10.11 1.27
CA GLY A 338 2.99 -10.93 2.27
C GLY A 338 2.07 -10.22 3.27
N MET A 339 1.78 -8.93 3.12
CA MET A 339 0.88 -8.17 4.01
C MET A 339 0.06 -7.13 3.26
N VAL A 340 -1.19 -6.95 3.68
CA VAL A 340 -2.04 -5.84 3.24
C VAL A 340 -2.65 -5.15 4.46
N SER A 341 -2.67 -3.82 4.42
CA SER A 341 -3.23 -2.98 5.47
C SER A 341 -4.20 -1.95 4.91
N ASN A 342 -5.16 -1.51 5.69
CA ASN A 342 -6.07 -0.44 5.34
C ASN A 342 -6.33 0.45 6.55
N VAL A 343 -6.29 1.77 6.36
CA VAL A 343 -6.73 2.78 7.33
C VAL A 343 -7.80 3.61 6.65
N CYS A 344 -8.96 3.74 7.29
CA CYS A 344 -10.13 4.43 6.76
C CYS A 344 -10.81 5.25 7.85
N PHE A 345 -11.34 6.43 7.51
CA PHE A 345 -12.12 7.23 8.46
C PHE A 345 -13.17 8.10 7.78
N VAL A 346 -14.28 8.33 8.49
CA VAL A 346 -15.43 9.12 8.10
C VAL A 346 -15.68 10.19 9.17
N PRO A 347 -15.14 11.42 9.03
CA PRO A 347 -15.22 12.45 10.08
C PRO A 347 -16.65 12.83 10.47
N GLU A 348 -17.57 12.93 9.51
CA GLU A 348 -18.98 13.24 9.74
C GLU A 348 -19.66 12.24 10.69
N GLU A 349 -19.22 10.96 10.62
CA GLU A 349 -19.75 9.89 11.45
C GLU A 349 -18.86 9.61 12.67
N LYS A 350 -17.78 10.36 12.85
CA LYS A 350 -16.76 10.08 13.88
C LYS A 350 -16.35 8.61 13.89
N LEU A 351 -16.23 7.99 12.71
CA LEU A 351 -15.92 6.59 12.49
C LEU A 351 -14.51 6.44 11.94
N GLY A 352 -13.72 5.56 12.53
CA GLY A 352 -12.39 5.17 12.06
C GLY A 352 -12.24 3.64 12.05
N ILE A 353 -11.52 3.11 11.08
CA ILE A 353 -11.31 1.69 10.87
C ILE A 353 -9.85 1.48 10.49
N ALA A 354 -9.17 0.51 11.13
CA ALA A 354 -7.92 -0.01 10.61
C ALA A 354 -7.97 -1.54 10.56
N ILE A 355 -7.47 -2.12 9.48
CA ILE A 355 -7.43 -3.56 9.23
C ILE A 355 -6.01 -3.90 8.76
N LEU A 356 -5.38 -4.88 9.42
CA LEU A 356 -4.03 -5.34 9.12
C LEU A 356 -4.06 -6.86 8.91
N THR A 357 -3.42 -7.35 7.84
CA THR A 357 -3.44 -8.77 7.47
C THR A 357 -2.05 -9.27 7.10
N ASN A 358 -1.77 -10.55 7.34
CA ASN A 358 -0.50 -11.19 6.99
C ASN A 358 -0.62 -12.16 5.78
N ASN A 359 -1.38 -11.77 4.77
CA ASN A 359 -1.38 -12.33 3.43
C ASN A 359 -1.65 -11.19 2.44
N ASP A 360 -0.85 -11.08 1.37
CA ASP A 360 -0.96 -10.03 0.36
C ASP A 360 -1.92 -10.38 -0.79
N ASN A 361 -2.23 -11.65 -1.01
CA ASN A 361 -3.06 -12.11 -2.12
C ASN A 361 -4.48 -12.46 -1.65
N GLN A 362 -5.28 -11.45 -1.36
CA GLN A 362 -6.67 -11.58 -0.92
C GLN A 362 -7.41 -10.24 -1.01
N GLY A 363 -8.73 -10.26 -1.15
CA GLY A 363 -9.60 -9.07 -1.18
C GLY A 363 -10.39 -8.84 0.10
N PHE A 364 -10.32 -9.77 1.07
CA PHE A 364 -11.16 -9.74 2.26
C PHE A 364 -10.99 -8.48 3.12
N PHE A 365 -9.79 -7.90 3.17
CA PHE A 365 -9.53 -6.66 3.91
C PHE A 365 -10.38 -5.50 3.39
N GLU A 366 -10.60 -5.44 2.09
CA GLU A 366 -11.43 -4.41 1.44
C GLU A 366 -12.92 -4.68 1.65
N ASP A 367 -13.33 -5.93 1.50
CA ASP A 367 -14.70 -6.36 1.78
C ASP A 367 -15.09 -6.09 3.23
N LEU A 368 -14.18 -6.38 4.18
CA LEU A 368 -14.40 -6.12 5.60
C LEU A 368 -14.54 -4.62 5.89
N ARG A 369 -13.68 -3.77 5.27
CA ARG A 369 -13.80 -2.32 5.38
C ARG A 369 -15.17 -1.84 4.92
N HIS A 370 -15.60 -2.26 3.73
CA HIS A 370 -16.88 -1.85 3.18
C HIS A 370 -18.06 -2.41 3.96
N GLN A 371 -17.96 -3.64 4.46
CA GLN A 371 -19.01 -4.23 5.31
C GLN A 371 -19.20 -3.45 6.62
N ILE A 372 -18.11 -2.97 7.22
CA ILE A 372 -18.16 -2.11 8.40
C ILE A 372 -18.73 -0.73 8.03
N LEU A 373 -18.29 -0.12 6.92
CA LEU A 373 -18.85 1.14 6.42
C LEU A 373 -20.35 1.03 6.16
N ASP A 374 -20.81 -0.01 5.47
CA ASP A 374 -22.22 -0.26 5.18
C ASP A 374 -23.05 -0.29 6.46
N ALA A 375 -22.56 -1.00 7.47
CA ALA A 375 -23.27 -1.13 8.75
C ALA A 375 -23.44 0.22 9.46
N TYR A 376 -22.41 1.07 9.46
CA TYR A 376 -22.50 2.38 10.11
C TYR A 376 -23.19 3.45 9.27
N LEU A 377 -23.17 3.34 7.94
CA LEU A 377 -23.73 4.32 7.02
C LEU A 377 -25.16 3.96 6.54
N GLY A 378 -25.74 2.89 7.10
CA GLY A 378 -27.11 2.49 6.79
C GLY A 378 -27.30 1.94 5.37
N VAL A 379 -26.24 1.46 4.74
CA VAL A 379 -26.33 0.76 3.45
C VAL A 379 -26.92 -0.63 3.69
N ALA A 380 -27.81 -1.08 2.79
CA ALA A 380 -28.42 -2.40 2.90
C ALA A 380 -27.34 -3.49 2.94
N PHE A 381 -27.53 -4.46 3.85
CA PHE A 381 -26.57 -5.55 4.01
C PHE A 381 -26.48 -6.40 2.73
N ILE A 382 -25.25 -6.47 2.21
CA ILE A 382 -24.85 -7.43 1.18
C ILE A 382 -23.61 -8.12 1.74
N ASN A 383 -23.56 -9.45 1.71
CA ASN A 383 -22.35 -10.15 2.12
C ASN A 383 -21.25 -9.98 1.06
N ARG A 384 -20.42 -8.96 1.21
CA ARG A 384 -19.41 -8.56 0.21
C ARG A 384 -18.39 -9.65 -0.02
N SER A 385 -17.89 -10.26 1.04
CA SER A 385 -16.94 -11.36 0.94
C SER A 385 -17.46 -12.55 0.12
N GLN A 386 -18.73 -12.89 0.28
CA GLN A 386 -19.37 -13.96 -0.51
C GLN A 386 -19.61 -13.54 -1.97
N GLN A 387 -19.79 -12.26 -2.23
CA GLN A 387 -19.96 -11.72 -3.57
C GLN A 387 -18.64 -11.80 -4.39
N ASP A 388 -17.51 -11.54 -3.75
CA ASP A 388 -16.24 -11.37 -4.44
C ASP A 388 -15.35 -12.63 -4.47
N LEU A 389 -15.55 -13.50 -3.49
CA LEU A 389 -14.79 -14.74 -3.37
C LEU A 389 -14.81 -15.63 -4.63
N PRO A 390 -15.93 -15.81 -5.34
CA PRO A 390 -15.97 -16.64 -6.55
C PRO A 390 -15.04 -16.15 -7.66
N ASP A 391 -14.97 -14.84 -7.89
CA ASP A 391 -14.12 -14.25 -8.92
C ASP A 391 -12.63 -14.40 -8.52
N PHE A 392 -12.30 -14.14 -7.26
CA PHE A 392 -10.95 -14.36 -6.73
C PHE A 392 -10.50 -15.82 -6.87
N LEU A 393 -11.34 -16.78 -6.54
CA LEU A 393 -11.02 -18.20 -6.67
C LEU A 393 -10.81 -18.61 -8.14
N LYS A 394 -11.63 -18.11 -9.04
CA LYS A 394 -11.51 -18.34 -10.49
C LYS A 394 -10.20 -17.76 -11.05
N GLU A 395 -9.83 -16.54 -10.66
CA GLU A 395 -8.55 -15.92 -11.05
C GLU A 395 -7.36 -16.71 -10.51
N THR A 396 -7.44 -17.14 -9.26
CA THR A 396 -6.41 -17.99 -8.62
C THR A 396 -6.22 -19.30 -9.36
N GLU A 397 -7.31 -19.99 -9.71
CA GLU A 397 -7.29 -21.24 -10.47
C GLU A 397 -6.72 -21.03 -11.89
N THR A 398 -7.14 -19.97 -12.57
CA THR A 398 -6.64 -19.60 -13.90
C THR A 398 -5.13 -19.39 -13.88
N SER A 399 -4.66 -18.58 -12.92
CA SER A 399 -3.23 -18.31 -12.74
C SER A 399 -2.44 -19.57 -12.37
N PHE A 400 -3.01 -20.45 -11.57
CA PHE A 400 -2.42 -21.74 -11.22
C PHE A 400 -2.24 -22.62 -12.47
N ASN A 401 -3.31 -22.82 -13.25
CA ASN A 401 -3.31 -23.64 -14.44
C ASN A 401 -2.31 -23.11 -15.50
N GLN A 402 -2.22 -21.80 -15.64
CA GLN A 402 -1.22 -21.18 -16.51
C GLN A 402 0.22 -21.53 -16.11
N ARG A 403 0.54 -21.42 -14.81
CA ARG A 403 1.88 -21.78 -14.29
C ARG A 403 2.18 -23.26 -14.43
N MET A 404 1.19 -24.14 -14.22
CA MET A 404 1.34 -25.58 -14.45
C MET A 404 1.64 -25.87 -15.93
N GLY A 405 0.97 -25.16 -16.85
CA GLY A 405 1.26 -25.27 -18.29
C GLY A 405 2.69 -24.83 -18.64
N TRP A 406 3.20 -23.75 -18.04
CA TRP A 406 4.59 -23.33 -18.24
C TRP A 406 5.60 -24.36 -17.70
N ASN A 407 5.37 -24.91 -16.50
CA ASN A 407 6.23 -25.95 -15.94
C ASN A 407 6.27 -27.21 -16.84
N ALA A 408 5.11 -27.66 -17.32
CA ALA A 408 5.05 -28.81 -18.24
C ALA A 408 5.83 -28.57 -19.55
N ARG A 409 5.83 -27.32 -20.06
CA ARG A 409 6.63 -26.95 -21.25
C ARG A 409 8.13 -26.97 -20.96
N VAL A 410 8.57 -26.58 -19.77
CA VAL A 410 9.97 -26.69 -19.34
C VAL A 410 10.40 -28.18 -19.25
N GLU A 411 9.53 -29.04 -18.70
CA GLU A 411 9.78 -30.48 -18.54
C GLU A 411 9.92 -31.24 -19.88
N MET A 412 9.52 -30.63 -21.00
CA MET A 412 9.76 -31.18 -22.34
C MET A 412 11.25 -31.14 -22.75
N HIS A 413 12.09 -30.39 -22.04
CA HIS A 413 13.53 -30.23 -22.29
C HIS A 413 13.88 -29.82 -23.72
N ASN A 414 13.04 -28.98 -24.34
CA ASN A 414 13.31 -28.41 -25.66
C ASN A 414 14.61 -27.63 -25.66
N GLN A 415 15.29 -27.59 -26.80
CA GLN A 415 16.52 -26.82 -26.95
C GLN A 415 16.24 -25.42 -27.48
N PRO A 416 16.84 -24.39 -26.87
CA PRO A 416 16.71 -23.02 -27.40
C PRO A 416 17.40 -22.89 -28.76
N PRO A 417 17.04 -21.88 -29.58
CA PRO A 417 17.60 -21.65 -30.91
C PRO A 417 19.13 -21.47 -30.95
N LEU A 418 19.71 -20.99 -29.85
CA LEU A 418 21.14 -20.80 -29.67
C LEU A 418 21.62 -21.51 -28.42
N THR A 419 22.93 -21.76 -28.31
CA THR A 419 23.52 -22.30 -27.07
C THR A 419 23.24 -21.37 -25.89
N LEU A 420 23.08 -21.93 -24.68
CA LEU A 420 22.83 -21.10 -23.47
C LEU A 420 23.90 -20.01 -23.26
N SER A 421 25.17 -20.35 -23.61
CA SER A 421 26.27 -19.37 -23.54
C SER A 421 26.08 -18.15 -24.43
N ALA A 422 25.31 -18.27 -25.53
CA ALA A 422 25.00 -17.11 -26.39
C ALA A 422 24.09 -16.08 -25.69
N TYR A 423 23.30 -16.51 -24.73
CA TYR A 423 22.41 -15.64 -23.93
C TYR A 423 23.12 -15.04 -22.72
N ALA A 424 24.22 -15.62 -22.26
CA ALA A 424 24.97 -15.12 -21.11
C ALA A 424 25.65 -13.78 -21.41
N GLY A 425 25.90 -12.98 -20.37
CA GLY A 425 26.55 -11.68 -20.45
C GLY A 425 25.84 -10.58 -19.67
N ASP A 426 26.31 -9.36 -19.84
CA ASP A 426 25.73 -8.17 -19.21
C ASP A 426 24.64 -7.57 -20.08
N TYR A 427 23.57 -7.11 -19.43
CA TYR A 427 22.45 -6.41 -20.07
C TYR A 427 22.14 -5.13 -19.28
N THR A 428 21.76 -4.08 -19.99
CA THR A 428 21.53 -2.76 -19.40
C THR A 428 20.14 -2.22 -19.72
N ASN A 429 19.60 -1.48 -18.74
CA ASN A 429 18.38 -0.68 -18.88
C ASN A 429 18.67 0.72 -18.33
N THR A 430 18.15 1.77 -18.96
CA THR A 430 18.45 3.16 -18.57
C THR A 430 18.00 3.50 -17.16
N LEU A 431 16.81 3.03 -16.76
CA LEU A 431 16.24 3.29 -15.42
C LEU A 431 16.84 2.35 -14.38
N TYR A 432 16.82 1.05 -14.65
CA TYR A 432 17.26 0.03 -13.70
C TYR A 432 18.78 0.05 -13.50
N GLY A 433 19.53 0.12 -14.58
CA GLY A 433 20.98 -0.12 -14.63
C GLY A 433 21.30 -1.47 -15.26
N LYS A 434 22.06 -2.30 -14.58
CA LYS A 434 22.63 -3.53 -15.12
C LYS A 434 22.07 -4.80 -14.47
N ILE A 435 21.91 -5.85 -15.28
CA ILE A 435 21.77 -7.23 -14.84
C ILE A 435 22.87 -8.07 -15.46
N HIS A 436 23.26 -9.13 -14.77
CA HIS A 436 24.22 -10.14 -15.28
C HIS A 436 23.51 -11.46 -15.47
N ILE A 437 23.63 -12.07 -16.64
CA ILE A 437 23.09 -13.37 -16.97
C ILE A 437 24.25 -14.36 -17.11
N SER A 438 24.27 -15.40 -16.31
CA SER A 438 25.21 -16.52 -16.40
C SER A 438 24.51 -17.80 -16.85
N GLN A 439 25.27 -18.71 -17.45
CA GLN A 439 24.81 -20.07 -17.70
C GLN A 439 25.10 -20.93 -16.46
N GLU A 440 24.08 -21.63 -15.95
CA GLU A 440 24.21 -22.61 -14.88
C GLU A 440 23.60 -23.95 -15.34
N LYS A 441 24.49 -24.94 -15.64
CA LYS A 441 24.06 -26.26 -16.13
C LYS A 441 23.12 -26.15 -17.33
N ASP A 442 21.83 -26.37 -17.14
CA ASP A 442 20.75 -26.46 -18.15
C ASP A 442 19.82 -25.22 -18.19
N HIS A 443 20.13 -24.17 -17.41
CA HIS A 443 19.34 -22.95 -17.36
C HIS A 443 20.22 -21.70 -17.31
N LEU A 444 19.59 -20.53 -17.39
CA LEU A 444 20.25 -19.24 -17.20
C LEU A 444 19.90 -18.69 -15.81
N PHE A 445 20.85 -17.99 -15.22
CA PHE A 445 20.71 -17.35 -13.91
C PHE A 445 20.91 -15.84 -14.04
N ILE A 446 20.00 -15.05 -13.46
CA ILE A 446 20.02 -13.58 -13.50
C ILE A 446 20.39 -13.05 -12.11
N GLN A 447 21.38 -12.14 -12.08
CA GLN A 447 21.74 -11.32 -10.93
C GLN A 447 21.34 -9.86 -11.20
N PHE A 448 20.71 -9.22 -10.23
CA PHE A 448 20.26 -7.84 -10.32
C PHE A 448 21.21 -6.93 -9.55
N GLU A 449 21.94 -6.04 -10.25
CA GLU A 449 23.00 -5.21 -9.66
C GLU A 449 22.56 -4.42 -8.41
N THR A 450 21.36 -3.83 -8.46
CA THR A 450 20.85 -2.99 -7.37
C THR A 450 20.00 -3.74 -6.33
N LYS A 451 19.87 -5.06 -6.49
CA LYS A 451 19.11 -5.94 -5.58
C LYS A 451 19.90 -7.20 -5.27
N PRO A 452 20.89 -7.12 -4.36
CA PRO A 452 21.82 -8.24 -4.11
C PRO A 452 21.12 -9.52 -3.64
N ASP A 453 19.97 -9.42 -2.98
CA ASP A 453 19.19 -10.55 -2.48
C ASP A 453 18.18 -11.10 -3.51
N LEU A 454 17.99 -10.40 -4.63
CA LEU A 454 17.11 -10.82 -5.72
C LEU A 454 17.91 -11.47 -6.83
N ASN A 455 17.50 -12.67 -7.20
CA ASN A 455 17.97 -13.37 -8.40
C ASN A 455 16.79 -14.05 -9.10
N ALA A 456 17.03 -14.53 -10.29
CA ALA A 456 16.02 -15.28 -11.04
C ALA A 456 16.66 -16.36 -11.91
N THR A 457 15.87 -17.39 -12.23
CA THR A 457 16.23 -18.39 -13.24
C THR A 457 15.40 -18.18 -14.50
N LEU A 458 15.99 -18.52 -15.66
CA LEU A 458 15.32 -18.62 -16.95
C LEU A 458 15.48 -20.03 -17.46
N GLU A 459 14.36 -20.73 -17.59
CA GLU A 459 14.29 -22.08 -18.14
C GLU A 459 13.59 -22.03 -19.50
N TYR A 460 14.21 -22.64 -20.51
CA TYR A 460 13.62 -22.63 -21.86
C TYR A 460 12.38 -23.51 -21.91
N MET A 461 11.32 -23.00 -22.51
CA MET A 461 10.09 -23.75 -22.77
C MET A 461 10.05 -24.25 -24.22
N ASP A 462 9.65 -23.39 -25.13
CA ASP A 462 9.56 -23.62 -26.57
C ASP A 462 9.32 -22.29 -27.32
N GLU A 463 9.39 -22.29 -28.63
CA GLU A 463 9.04 -21.17 -29.52
C GLU A 463 9.65 -19.81 -29.09
N GLY A 464 10.87 -19.84 -28.54
CA GLY A 464 11.57 -18.66 -28.05
C GLY A 464 11.13 -18.18 -26.67
N SER A 465 10.19 -18.85 -26.02
CA SER A 465 9.66 -18.51 -24.70
C SER A 465 10.50 -19.12 -23.58
N TRP A 466 10.69 -18.38 -22.52
CA TRP A 466 11.43 -18.78 -21.31
C TRP A 466 10.58 -18.55 -20.06
N LEU A 467 10.66 -19.47 -19.11
CA LEU A 467 10.04 -19.31 -17.80
C LEU A 467 11.01 -18.56 -16.88
N LEU A 468 10.68 -17.31 -16.60
CA LEU A 468 11.35 -16.48 -15.61
C LEU A 468 10.76 -16.80 -14.23
N LYS A 469 11.63 -17.18 -13.27
CA LYS A 469 11.24 -17.44 -11.87
C LYS A 469 12.15 -16.64 -10.95
N TYR A 470 11.59 -15.67 -10.24
CA TYR A 470 12.32 -14.97 -9.19
C TYR A 470 12.46 -15.85 -7.94
N ASN A 471 13.60 -15.74 -7.22
CA ASN A 471 13.82 -16.45 -5.96
C ASN A 471 12.86 -15.96 -4.85
N ASN A 472 12.54 -14.69 -4.83
CA ASN A 472 11.46 -14.15 -4.01
C ASN A 472 10.16 -14.17 -4.83
N VAL A 473 9.25 -15.05 -4.45
CA VAL A 473 8.00 -15.29 -5.17
C VAL A 473 7.08 -14.07 -5.27
N VAL A 474 7.24 -13.08 -4.40
CA VAL A 474 6.52 -11.78 -4.46
C VAL A 474 6.73 -11.09 -5.81
N TYR A 475 7.91 -11.24 -6.44
CA TYR A 475 8.19 -10.70 -7.76
C TYR A 475 7.58 -11.50 -8.91
N GLY A 476 7.14 -12.73 -8.66
CA GLY A 476 6.33 -13.53 -9.58
C GLY A 476 7.07 -14.57 -10.41
N ARG A 477 6.32 -15.14 -11.36
CA ARG A 477 6.78 -16.12 -12.37
C ARG A 477 6.10 -15.81 -13.68
N PHE A 478 6.86 -15.70 -14.79
CA PHE A 478 6.35 -15.18 -16.05
C PHE A 478 6.96 -15.89 -17.24
N SER A 479 6.19 -15.97 -18.33
CA SER A 479 6.72 -16.29 -19.65
C SER A 479 7.34 -15.03 -20.26
N VAL A 480 8.61 -15.08 -20.60
CA VAL A 480 9.38 -13.96 -21.17
C VAL A 480 10.12 -14.39 -22.42
N GLN A 481 10.67 -13.44 -23.18
CA GLN A 481 11.37 -13.70 -24.42
C GLN A 481 12.66 -12.91 -24.55
N PHE A 482 13.65 -13.50 -25.18
CA PHE A 482 14.80 -12.79 -25.73
C PHE A 482 14.49 -12.33 -27.15
N GLU A 483 14.93 -11.14 -27.50
CA GLU A 483 14.95 -10.66 -28.89
C GLU A 483 16.23 -11.13 -29.56
N LEU A 484 16.07 -11.70 -30.75
CA LEU A 484 17.17 -12.20 -31.57
C LEU A 484 17.24 -11.46 -32.91
N THR A 485 18.46 -11.09 -33.34
CA THR A 485 18.72 -10.64 -34.71
C THR A 485 19.66 -11.66 -35.38
N GLY A 486 19.10 -12.51 -36.22
CA GLY A 486 19.81 -13.66 -36.77
C GLY A 486 20.25 -14.62 -35.65
N LYS A 487 21.57 -14.82 -35.53
CA LYS A 487 22.17 -15.65 -34.44
C LYS A 487 22.69 -14.85 -33.26
N LYS A 488 22.30 -13.58 -33.12
CA LYS A 488 22.76 -12.68 -32.02
C LYS A 488 21.60 -12.36 -31.11
N VAL A 489 21.81 -12.52 -29.80
CA VAL A 489 20.87 -12.07 -28.76
C VAL A 489 21.01 -10.56 -28.60
N VAL A 490 19.90 -9.82 -28.67
CA VAL A 490 19.85 -8.35 -28.61
C VAL A 490 19.37 -7.87 -27.26
N SER A 491 18.26 -8.40 -26.75
CA SER A 491 17.67 -7.94 -25.51
C SER A 491 16.91 -9.07 -24.79
N LEU A 492 16.64 -8.86 -23.51
CA LEU A 492 15.69 -9.62 -22.69
C LEU A 492 14.61 -8.68 -22.19
N THR A 493 13.35 -9.07 -22.37
CA THR A 493 12.22 -8.42 -21.71
C THR A 493 11.89 -9.20 -20.43
N THR A 494 12.02 -8.55 -19.25
CA THR A 494 11.61 -9.12 -17.97
C THR A 494 10.24 -8.59 -17.58
N GLN A 495 9.48 -9.39 -16.87
CA GLN A 495 8.19 -9.02 -16.27
C GLN A 495 8.24 -9.30 -14.78
N GLN A 496 7.52 -8.51 -14.00
CA GLN A 496 7.37 -8.62 -12.55
C GLN A 496 5.90 -8.56 -12.16
N ASN A 497 5.62 -8.91 -10.90
CA ASN A 497 4.28 -8.83 -10.32
C ASN A 497 3.67 -7.43 -10.53
N PRO A 498 2.46 -7.31 -11.09
CA PRO A 498 1.77 -6.03 -11.30
C PRO A 498 1.59 -5.19 -10.02
N TYR A 499 1.56 -5.81 -8.83
CA TYR A 499 1.57 -5.09 -7.55
C TYR A 499 2.90 -4.40 -7.23
N VAL A 500 4.00 -4.80 -7.91
CA VAL A 500 5.29 -4.10 -7.87
C VAL A 500 5.33 -3.07 -8.98
N GLU A 501 5.08 -3.47 -10.22
CA GLU A 501 5.05 -2.57 -11.37
C GLU A 501 4.34 -3.22 -12.56
N TYR A 502 3.53 -2.45 -13.30
CA TYR A 502 2.77 -2.97 -14.44
C TYR A 502 3.62 -3.17 -15.71
N ASP A 503 4.59 -2.29 -15.94
CA ASP A 503 5.36 -2.29 -17.18
C ASP A 503 6.55 -3.25 -17.13
N PRO A 504 6.81 -3.99 -18.22
CA PRO A 504 8.01 -4.83 -18.34
C PRO A 504 9.27 -3.98 -18.51
N TYR A 505 10.42 -4.57 -18.16
CA TYR A 505 11.74 -3.96 -18.36
C TYR A 505 12.45 -4.62 -19.54
N VAL A 506 12.89 -3.82 -20.51
CA VAL A 506 13.74 -4.29 -21.61
C VAL A 506 15.19 -4.01 -21.27
N PHE A 507 15.97 -5.05 -21.14
CA PHE A 507 17.41 -4.99 -20.91
C PHE A 507 18.14 -5.31 -22.21
N THR A 508 18.89 -4.36 -22.76
CA THR A 508 19.68 -4.51 -23.98
C THR A 508 21.03 -5.15 -23.65
N LYS A 509 21.42 -6.19 -24.42
CA LYS A 509 22.70 -6.88 -24.23
C LYS A 509 23.85 -5.90 -24.50
N ALA A 510 24.79 -5.83 -23.57
CA ALA A 510 26.04 -5.06 -23.76
C ALA A 510 26.92 -5.75 -24.83
N ASN A 511 27.60 -4.96 -25.61
CA ASN A 511 28.49 -5.45 -26.67
C ASN A 511 29.76 -6.09 -26.10
#